data_f8eca314c77662c64f0def04f0a81913
#
_entry.id   f8eca314c77662c64f0def04f0a81913
#
_cell.length_a   1.000
_cell.length_b   1.000
_cell.length_c   1.000
_cell.angle_alpha   90.00
_cell.angle_beta   90.00
_cell.angle_gamma   90.00
#
_symmetry.space_group_name_H-M   'P 1'
#
loop_
_entity.id
_entity.type
_entity.pdbx_description
1 polymer ?
#
loop_
_entity_poly.entity_id
_entity_poly.type
_entity_poly.pdbx_seq_one_letter_code
_entity_poly.pdbx_strand_id
1 'polypeptide(L)'
;STPAKTLVCTHATLRYAFKELADEEFNDTLVGIDEFHHTSADAESGLGDVVRRLMANTNAHILAMTGSYFRGDGVPVLRAEDEARFHPVTYNYYQQLNGYQYLKNLQIGYKFYQGKYTDVLPEVLDSTKKTIIHIPSVNARAATGLGKYGEVDAIIQALGKVVYTDYNTTVKTIETPDGRLLKVADLVEDTPEDRNAIQTYLRNIKHRDD
;
A
#
# COMPACT_ATOMS: atom_id res chain seq x y z
N SER A 1 0.14 23.38 33.84
CA SER A 1 -0.48 22.79 32.63
C SER A 1 0.14 21.43 32.39
N THR A 2 -0.67 20.39 32.33
CA THR A 2 -0.22 19.05 31.96
C THR A 2 0.25 19.09 30.50
N PRO A 3 1.44 18.59 30.16
CA PRO A 3 1.87 18.58 28.76
C PRO A 3 0.90 17.74 27.94
N ALA A 4 0.56 18.23 26.75
CA ALA A 4 -0.30 17.51 25.82
C ALA A 4 0.30 16.14 25.54
N LYS A 5 -0.47 15.08 25.76
CA LYS A 5 -0.04 13.72 25.45
C LYS A 5 -0.43 13.40 24.01
N THR A 6 0.53 13.01 23.21
CA THR A 6 0.28 12.47 21.87
C THR A 6 0.37 10.95 21.93
N LEU A 7 -0.66 10.28 21.46
CA LEU A 7 -0.69 8.82 21.31
C LEU A 7 -0.70 8.48 19.83
N VAL A 8 0.18 7.56 19.42
CA VAL A 8 0.20 7.02 18.06
C VAL A 8 -0.07 5.52 18.12
N CYS A 9 -1.05 5.05 17.39
CA CYS A 9 -1.43 3.64 17.37
C CYS A 9 -1.93 3.21 15.99
N THR A 10 -2.08 1.90 15.80
CA THR A 10 -2.71 1.36 14.57
C THR A 10 -4.23 1.49 14.66
N HIS A 11 -4.93 1.43 13.51
CA HIS A 11 -6.39 1.36 13.47
C HIS A 11 -6.96 0.19 14.29
N ALA A 12 -6.26 -0.95 14.27
CA ALA A 12 -6.65 -2.11 15.07
C ALA A 12 -6.61 -1.80 16.56
N THR A 13 -5.50 -1.21 17.03
CA THR A 13 -5.34 -0.82 18.44
C THR A 13 -6.41 0.19 18.85
N LEU A 14 -6.67 1.21 18.03
CA LEU A 14 -7.72 2.19 18.31
C LEU A 14 -9.09 1.54 18.46
N ARG A 15 -9.47 0.62 17.57
CA ARG A 15 -10.76 -0.10 17.62
C ARG A 15 -10.89 -0.94 18.90
N TYR A 16 -9.80 -1.56 19.37
CA TYR A 16 -9.83 -2.30 20.64
C TYR A 16 -9.94 -1.37 21.84
N ALA A 17 -9.11 -0.34 21.89
CA ALA A 17 -9.14 0.63 22.99
C ALA A 17 -10.51 1.34 23.09
N PHE A 18 -11.14 1.65 21.96
CA PHE A 18 -12.42 2.31 21.92
C PHE A 18 -13.59 1.47 22.49
N LYS A 19 -13.43 0.17 22.63
CA LYS A 19 -14.41 -0.71 23.29
C LYS A 19 -14.34 -0.61 24.82
N GLU A 20 -13.17 -0.26 25.34
CA GLU A 20 -12.86 -0.22 26.77
C GLU A 20 -12.95 1.20 27.34
N LEU A 21 -12.84 2.22 26.50
CA LEU A 21 -12.84 3.61 26.89
C LEU A 21 -14.24 4.21 26.77
N ALA A 22 -14.57 5.10 27.69
CA ALA A 22 -15.79 5.91 27.60
C ALA A 22 -15.63 6.99 26.51
N ASP A 23 -16.72 7.31 25.81
CA ASP A 23 -16.68 8.29 24.72
C ASP A 23 -16.18 9.66 25.21
N GLU A 24 -16.51 10.05 26.44
CA GLU A 24 -16.13 11.31 27.07
C GLU A 24 -14.62 11.50 27.23
N GLU A 25 -13.84 10.40 27.24
CA GLU A 25 -12.38 10.46 27.32
C GLU A 25 -11.74 11.05 26.06
N PHE A 26 -12.50 11.08 24.97
CA PHE A 26 -12.09 11.71 23.71
C PHE A 26 -12.50 13.17 23.61
N ASN A 27 -13.19 13.72 24.60
CA ASN A 27 -13.50 15.15 24.59
C ASN A 27 -12.22 16.00 24.59
N ASP A 28 -12.29 17.14 23.92
CA ASP A 28 -11.18 18.10 23.77
C ASP A 28 -9.90 17.49 23.16
N THR A 29 -10.08 16.44 22.34
CA THR A 29 -8.98 15.78 21.63
C THR A 29 -9.00 16.08 20.14
N LEU A 30 -7.82 15.96 19.50
CA LEU A 30 -7.69 15.86 18.04
C LEU A 30 -7.37 14.43 17.67
N VAL A 31 -8.26 13.77 16.93
CA VAL A 31 -8.09 12.41 16.43
C VAL A 31 -7.70 12.46 14.95
N GLY A 32 -6.41 12.25 14.65
CA GLY A 32 -5.92 12.12 13.29
C GLY A 32 -6.03 10.68 12.82
N ILE A 33 -6.71 10.45 11.69
CA ILE A 33 -6.88 9.12 11.08
C ILE A 33 -6.27 9.16 9.69
N ASP A 34 -5.13 8.48 9.53
CA ASP A 34 -4.50 8.28 8.23
C ASP A 34 -5.17 7.11 7.49
N GLU A 35 -5.04 7.09 6.16
CA GLU A 35 -5.71 6.13 5.30
C GLU A 35 -7.22 6.01 5.60
N PHE A 36 -7.86 7.15 5.72
CA PHE A 36 -9.27 7.27 6.15
C PHE A 36 -10.25 6.49 5.26
N HIS A 37 -9.86 6.15 4.04
CA HIS A 37 -10.65 5.29 3.14
C HIS A 37 -10.86 3.86 3.68
N HIS A 38 -10.11 3.42 4.69
CA HIS A 38 -10.39 2.19 5.41
C HIS A 38 -11.59 2.28 6.36
N THR A 39 -12.09 3.50 6.61
CA THR A 39 -13.38 3.72 7.26
C THR A 39 -14.48 3.29 6.29
N SER A 40 -15.61 2.81 6.81
CA SER A 40 -16.76 2.44 6.00
C SER A 40 -18.04 2.90 6.67
N ALA A 41 -18.99 3.36 5.86
CA ALA A 41 -20.34 3.65 6.30
C ALA A 41 -21.14 2.38 6.70
N ASP A 42 -20.61 1.20 6.39
CA ASP A 42 -21.19 -0.08 6.79
C ASP A 42 -21.28 -0.16 8.31
N ALA A 43 -22.42 -0.68 8.80
CA ALA A 43 -22.67 -0.84 10.22
C ALA A 43 -21.68 -1.79 10.92
N GLU A 44 -21.12 -2.75 10.18
CA GLU A 44 -20.15 -3.72 10.71
C GLU A 44 -18.70 -3.22 10.69
N SER A 45 -18.45 -2.04 10.11
CA SER A 45 -17.11 -1.47 10.09
C SER A 45 -16.67 -0.99 11.46
N GLY A 46 -15.74 -1.68 12.08
CA GLY A 46 -15.23 -1.31 13.41
C GLY A 46 -14.56 0.07 13.46
N LEU A 47 -13.90 0.52 12.38
CA LEU A 47 -13.36 1.88 12.32
C LEU A 47 -14.46 2.91 12.01
N GLY A 48 -15.42 2.54 11.17
CA GLY A 48 -16.60 3.35 10.91
C GLY A 48 -17.42 3.59 12.19
N ASP A 49 -17.54 2.58 13.06
CA ASP A 49 -18.20 2.73 14.35
C ASP A 49 -17.48 3.72 15.26
N VAL A 50 -16.15 3.63 15.36
CA VAL A 50 -15.34 4.60 16.12
C VAL A 50 -15.61 6.03 15.65
N VAL A 51 -15.58 6.28 14.34
CA VAL A 51 -15.81 7.61 13.77
C VAL A 51 -17.24 8.10 14.08
N ARG A 52 -18.25 7.26 13.90
CA ARG A 52 -19.66 7.61 14.21
C ARG A 52 -19.84 7.97 15.69
N ARG A 53 -19.28 7.17 16.59
CA ARG A 53 -19.37 7.43 18.05
C ARG A 53 -18.64 8.71 18.42
N LEU A 54 -17.44 8.95 17.91
CA LEU A 54 -16.71 10.22 18.11
C LEU A 54 -17.56 11.41 17.66
N MET A 55 -18.18 11.32 16.48
CA MET A 55 -19.00 12.40 15.91
C MET A 55 -20.31 12.61 16.67
N ALA A 56 -20.90 11.55 17.21
CA ALA A 56 -22.20 11.63 17.88
C ALA A 56 -22.10 12.00 19.36
N ASN A 57 -21.08 11.52 20.06
CA ASN A 57 -21.06 11.48 21.52
C ASN A 57 -19.96 12.35 22.13
N THR A 58 -19.07 12.93 21.31
CA THR A 58 -17.93 13.72 21.80
C THR A 58 -17.83 15.06 21.10
N ASN A 59 -17.01 15.97 21.67
CA ASN A 59 -16.58 17.20 21.04
C ASN A 59 -15.18 17.08 20.37
N ALA A 60 -14.70 15.87 20.15
CA ALA A 60 -13.43 15.61 19.49
C ALA A 60 -13.40 16.21 18.08
N HIS A 61 -12.24 16.75 17.71
CA HIS A 61 -11.97 17.15 16.33
C HIS A 61 -11.38 15.97 15.56
N ILE A 62 -11.90 15.68 14.38
CA ILE A 62 -11.42 14.59 13.54
C ILE A 62 -10.69 15.18 12.34
N LEU A 63 -9.42 14.80 12.16
CA LEU A 63 -8.63 15.06 10.98
C LEU A 63 -8.54 13.77 10.15
N ALA A 64 -9.33 13.69 9.09
CA ALA A 64 -9.36 12.57 8.17
C ALA A 64 -8.38 12.80 7.01
N MET A 65 -7.40 11.91 6.86
CA MET A 65 -6.37 12.01 5.82
C MET A 65 -6.43 10.76 4.92
N THR A 66 -6.40 10.95 3.60
CA THR A 66 -6.34 9.83 2.66
C THR A 66 -5.80 10.29 1.32
N GLY A 67 -5.00 9.46 0.68
CA GLY A 67 -4.56 9.66 -0.70
C GLY A 67 -5.66 9.35 -1.73
N SER A 68 -6.72 8.64 -1.33
CA SER A 68 -7.85 8.27 -2.19
C SER A 68 -9.13 8.18 -1.37
N TYR A 69 -10.04 9.11 -1.56
CA TYR A 69 -11.36 9.08 -0.93
C TYR A 69 -12.34 8.21 -1.73
N PHE A 70 -11.85 7.05 -2.17
CA PHE A 70 -12.63 6.11 -2.96
C PHE A 70 -12.34 4.68 -2.53
N ARG A 71 -13.40 3.90 -2.34
CA ARG A 71 -13.34 2.46 -2.08
C ARG A 71 -13.73 1.70 -3.34
N GLY A 72 -12.96 0.71 -3.69
CA GLY A 72 -13.23 -0.12 -4.88
C GLY A 72 -14.44 -1.06 -4.76
N ASP A 73 -15.05 -1.15 -3.58
CA ASP A 73 -16.18 -2.05 -3.29
C ASP A 73 -17.57 -1.39 -3.41
N GLY A 74 -17.61 -0.11 -3.77
CA GLY A 74 -18.87 0.64 -3.94
C GLY A 74 -19.55 1.06 -2.63
N VAL A 75 -18.96 0.74 -1.47
CA VAL A 75 -19.45 1.20 -0.17
C VAL A 75 -18.90 2.60 0.11
N PRO A 76 -19.73 3.58 0.50
CA PRO A 76 -19.24 4.90 0.84
C PRO A 76 -18.33 4.87 2.09
N VAL A 77 -17.36 5.77 2.14
CA VAL A 77 -16.47 5.92 3.32
C VAL A 77 -17.25 6.46 4.50
N LEU A 78 -18.07 7.48 4.27
CA LEU A 78 -18.99 8.06 5.26
C LEU A 78 -20.40 8.09 4.70
N ARG A 79 -21.39 8.17 5.58
CA ARG A 79 -22.76 8.53 5.20
C ARG A 79 -22.78 9.99 4.77
N ALA A 80 -23.70 10.35 3.87
CA ALA A 80 -23.80 11.72 3.37
C ALA A 80 -24.01 12.77 4.46
N GLU A 81 -24.79 12.44 5.50
CA GLU A 81 -25.01 13.29 6.67
C GLU A 81 -23.75 13.51 7.51
N ASP A 82 -22.90 12.50 7.61
CA ASP A 82 -21.62 12.59 8.35
C ASP A 82 -20.58 13.34 7.53
N GLU A 83 -20.53 13.08 6.24
CA GLU A 83 -19.62 13.75 5.30
C GLU A 83 -19.87 15.26 5.25
N ALA A 84 -21.12 15.68 5.29
CA ALA A 84 -21.52 17.10 5.30
C ALA A 84 -20.97 17.90 6.51
N ARG A 85 -20.53 17.23 7.56
CA ARG A 85 -19.91 17.84 8.75
C ARG A 85 -18.41 18.07 8.60
N PHE A 86 -17.77 17.48 7.59
CA PHE A 86 -16.36 17.68 7.31
C PHE A 86 -16.13 18.88 6.39
N HIS A 87 -15.03 19.58 6.63
CA HIS A 87 -14.52 20.60 5.71
C HIS A 87 -13.47 19.95 4.80
N PRO A 88 -13.77 19.71 3.50
CA PRO A 88 -12.84 19.03 2.62
C PRO A 88 -11.71 19.98 2.18
N VAL A 89 -10.48 19.52 2.32
CA VAL A 89 -9.29 20.15 1.74
C VAL A 89 -8.70 19.14 0.75
N THR A 90 -8.68 19.51 -0.53
CA THR A 90 -8.22 18.62 -1.58
C THR A 90 -6.91 19.11 -2.18
N TYR A 91 -5.94 18.23 -2.25
CA TYR A 91 -4.70 18.42 -2.99
C TYR A 91 -4.61 17.30 -4.02
N ASN A 92 -5.01 17.60 -5.25
CA ASN A 92 -5.14 16.56 -6.27
C ASN A 92 -3.80 16.18 -6.89
N TYR A 93 -3.79 15.03 -7.58
CA TYR A 93 -2.58 14.48 -8.19
C TYR A 93 -1.91 15.43 -9.20
N TYR A 94 -2.68 16.21 -9.95
CA TYR A 94 -2.12 17.20 -10.88
C TYR A 94 -1.40 18.33 -10.17
N GLN A 95 -1.94 18.79 -9.05
CA GLN A 95 -1.28 19.80 -8.22
C GLN A 95 0.01 19.26 -7.63
N GLN A 96 0.00 17.99 -7.19
CA GLN A 96 1.19 17.32 -6.69
C GLN A 96 2.26 17.21 -7.79
N LEU A 97 1.90 16.73 -8.98
CA LEU A 97 2.85 16.56 -10.08
C LEU A 97 3.45 17.89 -10.54
N ASN A 98 2.65 18.95 -10.63
CA ASN A 98 3.12 20.28 -11.04
C ASN A 98 4.09 20.91 -10.02
N GLY A 99 3.98 20.55 -8.74
CA GLY A 99 4.89 21.00 -7.68
C GLY A 99 6.11 20.10 -7.46
N TYR A 100 6.19 18.94 -8.13
CA TYR A 100 7.22 17.94 -7.85
C TYR A 100 8.50 18.21 -8.65
N GLN A 101 9.50 18.80 -8.01
CA GLN A 101 10.77 19.19 -8.65
C GLN A 101 11.60 17.99 -9.15
N TYR A 102 11.36 16.80 -8.63
CA TYR A 102 12.16 15.59 -8.89
C TYR A 102 11.51 14.63 -9.89
N LEU A 103 10.24 14.80 -10.22
CA LEU A 103 9.57 13.98 -11.22
C LEU A 103 9.84 14.55 -12.62
N LYS A 104 10.73 13.92 -13.36
CA LYS A 104 11.12 14.40 -14.69
C LYS A 104 10.11 14.06 -15.79
N ASN A 105 9.51 12.88 -15.71
CA ASN A 105 8.53 12.39 -16.68
C ASN A 105 7.68 11.28 -16.08
N LEU A 106 6.38 11.26 -16.39
CA LEU A 106 5.46 10.20 -16.05
C LEU A 106 4.77 9.71 -17.32
N GLN A 107 4.91 8.43 -17.63
CA GLN A 107 4.17 7.75 -18.68
C GLN A 107 3.33 6.65 -18.08
N ILE A 108 2.04 6.62 -18.38
CA ILE A 108 1.11 5.60 -17.89
C ILE A 108 0.68 4.76 -19.10
N GLY A 109 0.99 3.46 -19.06
CA GLY A 109 0.55 2.48 -20.04
C GLY A 109 -0.47 1.52 -19.44
N TYR A 110 -1.39 1.04 -20.26
CA TYR A 110 -2.37 0.03 -19.88
C TYR A 110 -2.25 -1.16 -20.82
N LYS A 111 -2.26 -2.36 -20.24
CA LYS A 111 -2.31 -3.62 -20.99
C LYS A 111 -3.59 -4.36 -20.61
N PHE A 112 -4.46 -4.56 -21.58
CA PHE A 112 -5.62 -5.45 -21.43
C PHE A 112 -5.22 -6.85 -21.84
N TYR A 113 -5.60 -7.86 -21.04
CA TYR A 113 -5.24 -9.26 -21.29
C TYR A 113 -6.39 -10.17 -20.87
N GLN A 114 -6.35 -11.39 -21.39
CA GLN A 114 -7.20 -12.51 -20.95
C GLN A 114 -6.28 -13.62 -20.41
N GLY A 115 -6.71 -14.29 -19.33
CA GLY A 115 -5.91 -15.31 -18.67
C GLY A 115 -5.14 -14.80 -17.47
N LYS A 116 -3.94 -15.32 -17.24
CA LYS A 116 -3.11 -14.94 -16.10
C LYS A 116 -2.26 -13.72 -16.44
N TYR A 117 -2.10 -12.80 -15.49
CA TYR A 117 -1.23 -11.64 -15.68
C TYR A 117 0.24 -12.02 -15.90
N THR A 118 0.66 -13.16 -15.33
CA THR A 118 2.02 -13.70 -15.51
C THR A 118 2.34 -14.04 -16.96
N ASP A 119 1.35 -14.40 -17.77
CA ASP A 119 1.54 -14.76 -19.19
C ASP A 119 1.92 -13.54 -20.05
N VAL A 120 1.48 -12.34 -19.62
CA VAL A 120 1.75 -11.08 -20.35
C VAL A 120 2.87 -10.25 -19.72
N LEU A 121 3.35 -10.63 -18.55
CA LEU A 121 4.39 -9.91 -17.84
C LEU A 121 5.68 -9.74 -18.65
N PRO A 122 6.22 -10.77 -19.35
CA PRO A 122 7.41 -10.62 -20.19
C PRO A 122 7.25 -9.61 -21.34
N GLU A 123 6.01 -9.41 -21.82
CA GLU A 123 5.73 -8.47 -22.91
C GLU A 123 5.74 -7.01 -22.45
N VAL A 124 5.35 -6.75 -21.20
CA VAL A 124 5.26 -5.38 -20.66
C VAL A 124 6.51 -4.95 -19.92
N LEU A 125 7.35 -5.91 -19.53
CA LEU A 125 8.57 -5.63 -18.79
C LEU A 125 9.68 -5.13 -19.72
N ASP A 126 10.10 -3.90 -19.51
CA ASP A 126 11.31 -3.37 -20.15
C ASP A 126 12.55 -3.72 -19.32
N SER A 127 13.23 -4.80 -19.68
CA SER A 127 14.41 -5.29 -18.97
C SER A 127 15.62 -4.34 -19.05
N THR A 128 15.52 -3.25 -19.82
CA THR A 128 16.53 -2.19 -19.86
C THR A 128 16.36 -1.15 -18.76
N LYS A 129 15.28 -1.25 -17.98
CA LYS A 129 14.92 -0.29 -16.94
C LYS A 129 14.85 -0.96 -15.57
N LYS A 130 15.10 -0.20 -14.52
CA LYS A 130 14.78 -0.61 -13.16
C LYS A 130 13.26 -0.65 -13.02
N THR A 131 12.73 -1.77 -12.58
CA THR A 131 11.29 -2.02 -12.52
C THR A 131 10.88 -2.43 -11.11
N ILE A 132 9.77 -1.90 -10.64
CA ILE A 132 9.10 -2.35 -9.43
C ILE A 132 7.82 -3.06 -9.86
N ILE A 133 7.67 -4.33 -9.47
CA ILE A 133 6.45 -5.10 -9.70
C ILE A 133 5.66 -5.13 -8.40
N HIS A 134 4.49 -4.52 -8.41
CA HIS A 134 3.56 -4.60 -7.29
C HIS A 134 2.69 -5.86 -7.45
N ILE A 135 2.76 -6.73 -6.46
CA ILE A 135 2.01 -7.99 -6.45
C ILE A 135 0.56 -7.71 -6.03
N PRO A 136 -0.44 -8.28 -6.73
CA PRO A 136 -1.84 -8.16 -6.33
C PRO A 136 -2.06 -8.72 -4.92
N SER A 137 -3.06 -8.19 -4.21
CA SER A 137 -3.52 -8.82 -2.97
C SER A 137 -3.92 -10.26 -3.26
N VAL A 138 -3.59 -11.18 -2.34
CA VAL A 138 -3.94 -12.60 -2.46
C VAL A 138 -5.45 -12.87 -2.64
N ASN A 139 -6.28 -11.91 -2.25
CA ASN A 139 -7.73 -11.94 -2.41
C ASN A 139 -8.21 -11.25 -3.71
N ALA A 140 -7.31 -10.68 -4.51
CA ALA A 140 -7.68 -10.04 -5.76
C ALA A 140 -8.02 -11.09 -6.82
N ARG A 141 -8.98 -10.77 -7.71
CA ARG A 141 -9.32 -11.66 -8.85
C ARG A 141 -8.15 -11.92 -9.79
N ALA A 142 -7.19 -11.00 -9.84
CA ALA A 142 -6.00 -11.12 -10.66
C ALA A 142 -4.92 -12.03 -10.04
N ALA A 143 -5.03 -12.37 -8.74
CA ALA A 143 -4.07 -13.23 -8.07
C ALA A 143 -4.16 -14.69 -8.59
N THR A 144 -3.03 -15.41 -8.53
CA THR A 144 -2.96 -16.80 -8.98
C THR A 144 -3.67 -17.78 -8.02
N GLY A 145 -3.99 -17.32 -6.81
CA GLY A 145 -4.52 -18.16 -5.72
C GLY A 145 -3.46 -18.97 -4.97
N LEU A 146 -2.18 -18.80 -5.30
CA LEU A 146 -1.06 -19.54 -4.69
C LEU A 146 -0.56 -18.90 -3.39
N GLY A 147 -1.18 -17.83 -2.94
CA GLY A 147 -0.71 -17.03 -1.80
C GLY A 147 0.47 -16.13 -2.16
N LYS A 148 0.92 -15.36 -1.17
CA LYS A 148 1.90 -14.28 -1.35
C LYS A 148 3.23 -14.75 -1.95
N TYR A 149 3.78 -15.85 -1.45
CA TYR A 149 5.04 -16.40 -1.96
C TYR A 149 4.86 -17.07 -3.32
N GLY A 150 3.76 -17.78 -3.52
CA GLY A 150 3.46 -18.39 -4.80
C GLY A 150 3.25 -17.39 -5.92
N GLU A 151 2.80 -16.16 -5.64
CA GLU A 151 2.76 -15.07 -6.61
C GLU A 151 4.16 -14.66 -7.05
N VAL A 152 5.12 -14.54 -6.11
CA VAL A 152 6.52 -14.23 -6.43
C VAL A 152 7.13 -15.33 -7.30
N ASP A 153 6.94 -16.58 -6.93
CA ASP A 153 7.45 -17.71 -7.69
C ASP A 153 6.85 -17.75 -9.11
N ALA A 154 5.55 -17.48 -9.25
CA ALA A 154 4.89 -17.42 -10.54
C ALA A 154 5.45 -16.29 -11.43
N ILE A 155 5.74 -15.12 -10.85
CA ILE A 155 6.40 -14.02 -11.54
C ILE A 155 7.80 -14.40 -11.99
N ILE A 156 8.60 -14.98 -11.09
CA ILE A 156 9.96 -15.41 -11.38
C ILE A 156 9.97 -16.44 -12.53
N GLN A 157 9.09 -17.44 -12.47
CA GLN A 157 8.95 -18.45 -13.51
C GLN A 157 8.51 -17.87 -14.87
N ALA A 158 7.63 -16.88 -14.85
CA ALA A 158 7.20 -16.20 -16.06
C ALA A 158 8.32 -15.38 -16.71
N LEU A 159 9.23 -14.82 -15.92
CA LEU A 159 10.38 -14.05 -16.41
C LEU A 159 11.50 -14.93 -16.97
N GLY A 160 11.69 -16.14 -16.44
CA GLY A 160 12.73 -17.03 -16.89
C GLY A 160 13.17 -18.05 -15.84
N LYS A 161 14.42 -18.51 -15.97
CA LYS A 161 15.02 -19.52 -15.10
C LYS A 161 15.99 -18.89 -14.13
N VAL A 162 15.87 -19.19 -12.83
CA VAL A 162 16.89 -18.80 -11.84
C VAL A 162 18.16 -19.57 -12.12
N VAL A 163 19.23 -18.83 -12.41
CA VAL A 163 20.57 -19.40 -12.70
C VAL A 163 21.56 -19.18 -11.55
N TYR A 164 21.28 -18.19 -10.69
CA TYR A 164 22.12 -17.91 -9.54
C TYR A 164 21.31 -17.21 -8.44
N THR A 165 21.63 -17.48 -7.19
CA THR A 165 21.11 -16.76 -6.02
C THR A 165 22.30 -16.31 -5.17
N ASP A 166 22.37 -15.03 -4.88
CA ASP A 166 23.34 -14.47 -3.95
C ASP A 166 22.86 -14.75 -2.51
N TYR A 167 23.57 -15.58 -1.80
CA TYR A 167 23.20 -15.96 -0.43
C TYR A 167 23.33 -14.83 0.61
N ASN A 168 24.09 -13.77 0.30
CA ASN A 168 24.23 -12.65 1.22
C ASN A 168 23.09 -11.63 1.08
N THR A 169 22.56 -11.49 -0.11
CA THR A 169 21.52 -10.49 -0.43
C THR A 169 20.19 -11.12 -0.80
N THR A 170 20.15 -12.44 -0.97
CA THR A 170 19.00 -13.21 -1.51
C THR A 170 18.54 -12.80 -2.90
N VAL A 171 19.29 -11.92 -3.57
CA VAL A 171 19.01 -11.49 -4.95
C VAL A 171 19.20 -12.64 -5.91
N LYS A 172 18.19 -12.90 -6.72
CA LYS A 172 18.19 -13.95 -7.74
C LYS A 172 18.61 -13.39 -9.10
N THR A 173 19.45 -14.10 -9.81
CA THR A 173 19.72 -13.85 -11.23
C THR A 173 18.89 -14.80 -12.05
N ILE A 174 18.09 -14.25 -12.97
CA ILE A 174 17.17 -14.98 -13.84
C ILE A 174 17.66 -14.84 -15.26
N GLU A 175 17.78 -15.95 -15.97
CA GLU A 175 18.00 -15.99 -17.40
C GLU A 175 16.66 -16.03 -18.12
N THR A 176 16.39 -14.99 -18.91
CA THR A 176 15.17 -14.90 -19.71
C THR A 176 15.25 -15.80 -20.94
N PRO A 177 14.13 -16.15 -21.61
CA PRO A 177 14.12 -17.00 -22.80
C PRO A 177 14.97 -16.46 -23.97
N ASP A 178 15.23 -15.17 -24.03
CA ASP A 178 16.08 -14.52 -25.02
C ASP A 178 17.53 -14.35 -24.55
N GLY A 179 17.92 -15.00 -23.45
CA GLY A 179 19.30 -15.08 -22.96
C GLY A 179 19.79 -13.88 -22.17
N ARG A 180 18.92 -12.93 -21.82
CA ARG A 180 19.28 -11.80 -20.94
C ARG A 180 19.30 -12.22 -19.48
N LEU A 181 20.13 -11.58 -18.70
CA LEU A 181 20.22 -11.79 -17.25
C LEU A 181 19.54 -10.63 -16.53
N LEU A 182 18.59 -10.96 -15.66
CA LEU A 182 17.87 -10.02 -14.79
C LEU A 182 18.22 -10.28 -13.33
N LYS A 183 18.50 -9.24 -12.58
CA LYS A 183 18.60 -9.32 -11.11
C LYS A 183 17.25 -9.01 -10.49
N VAL A 184 16.74 -9.91 -9.69
CA VAL A 184 15.44 -9.80 -9.02
C VAL A 184 15.62 -9.84 -7.52
N ALA A 185 15.21 -8.76 -6.85
CA ALA A 185 15.13 -8.66 -5.41
C ALA A 185 13.69 -8.89 -4.95
N ASP A 186 13.48 -9.89 -4.11
CA ASP A 186 12.18 -10.22 -3.55
C ASP A 186 11.94 -9.46 -2.24
N LEU A 187 11.01 -8.50 -2.26
CA LEU A 187 10.65 -7.70 -1.09
C LEU A 187 9.50 -8.31 -0.26
N VAL A 188 9.03 -9.48 -0.66
CA VAL A 188 7.97 -10.22 0.04
C VAL A 188 8.55 -11.14 1.11
N GLU A 189 9.87 -11.34 1.12
CA GLU A 189 10.58 -12.16 2.10
C GLU A 189 10.28 -11.73 3.54
N ASP A 190 9.99 -12.71 4.41
CA ASP A 190 9.49 -12.45 5.75
C ASP A 190 10.58 -12.43 6.83
N THR A 191 11.77 -12.97 6.57
CA THR A 191 12.83 -12.93 7.58
C THR A 191 13.39 -11.52 7.72
N PRO A 192 13.58 -11.01 8.96
CA PRO A 192 14.14 -9.67 9.15
C PRO A 192 15.54 -9.53 8.56
N GLU A 193 16.35 -10.59 8.60
CA GLU A 193 17.72 -10.64 8.10
C GLU A 193 17.73 -10.47 6.58
N ASP A 194 16.95 -11.24 5.84
CA ASP A 194 16.87 -11.19 4.39
C ASP A 194 16.30 -9.84 3.93
N ARG A 195 15.29 -9.33 4.63
CA ARG A 195 14.72 -8.02 4.34
C ARG A 195 15.75 -6.90 4.49
N ASN A 196 16.57 -6.93 5.55
CA ASN A 196 17.63 -5.96 5.75
C ASN A 196 18.73 -6.07 4.68
N ALA A 197 19.10 -7.29 4.30
CA ALA A 197 20.08 -7.55 3.25
C ALA A 197 19.60 -7.00 1.90
N ILE A 198 18.37 -7.28 1.51
CA ILE A 198 17.76 -6.76 0.28
C ILE A 198 17.66 -5.24 0.32
N GLN A 199 17.21 -4.64 1.42
CA GLN A 199 17.12 -3.19 1.53
C GLN A 199 18.49 -2.52 1.40
N THR A 200 19.52 -3.11 1.99
CA THR A 200 20.89 -2.61 1.88
C THR A 200 21.40 -2.71 0.44
N TYR A 201 21.15 -3.83 -0.23
CA TYR A 201 21.44 -3.99 -1.64
C TYR A 201 20.75 -2.91 -2.49
N LEU A 202 19.45 -2.71 -2.31
CA LEU A 202 18.67 -1.73 -3.08
C LEU A 202 19.12 -0.29 -2.84
N ARG A 203 19.55 0.07 -1.64
CA ARG A 203 20.11 1.41 -1.35
C ARG A 203 21.42 1.67 -2.08
N ASN A 204 22.17 0.64 -2.36
CA ASN A 204 23.49 0.73 -3.01
C ASN A 204 23.40 0.65 -4.53
N ILE A 205 22.26 0.25 -5.11
CA ILE A 205 22.07 0.26 -6.55
C ILE A 205 22.05 1.69 -7.08
N LYS A 206 23.09 2.06 -7.83
CA LYS A 206 23.20 3.39 -8.46
C LYS A 206 22.89 3.36 -9.95
N HIS A 207 23.23 2.27 -10.61
CA HIS A 207 23.09 2.10 -12.06
C HIS A 207 22.27 0.86 -12.40
N ARG A 208 21.87 0.77 -13.67
CA ARG A 208 21.08 -0.35 -14.18
C ARG A 208 21.82 -1.70 -14.05
N ASP A 209 23.12 -1.68 -14.20
CA ASP A 209 23.97 -2.87 -14.25
C ASP A 209 24.45 -3.33 -12.85
N ASP A 210 24.08 -2.59 -11.80
CA ASP A 210 24.32 -2.97 -10.41
C ASP A 210 23.22 -3.96 -9.95
#